data_820394006c285e1bfcbc762552944989
#
_entry.id   820394006c285e1bfcbc762552944989
#
_cell.length_a   1.000
_cell.length_b   1.000
_cell.length_c   1.000
_cell.angle_alpha   90.00
_cell.angle_beta   90.00
_cell.angle_gamma   90.00
#
_symmetry.space_group_name_H-M   'P 1'
#
loop_
_entity.id
_entity.type
_entity.pdbx_description
1 polymer ?
#
loop_
_entity_poly.entity_id
_entity_poly.type
_entity_poly.pdbx_seq_one_letter_code
_entity_poly.pdbx_strand_id
1 'polypeptide(L)'
;PNIIGLEKRFAFPPREFRHWLALHEVTHRAQFTGIPWMREHFLGLVQETVGSVDPDPKRFLEAMARVTTDIRSGKNPLDEGGMMAVLASPEQRIVLDRVAGLMSLLEGHGDVTMDRAGADQIPSAERFGQVLRQRRQQGNPAAKLLQKLIGLDAKLKQYEQGEAFIERVEKEGGTELLDVAWVDPANLPSIAEIRAPELWIARIKPTVAA
;
A
#
# COMPACT_ATOMS: atom_id res chain seq x y z
N PRO A 1 14.12 -14.38 -12.08
CA PRO A 1 13.25 -15.43 -12.68
C PRO A 1 11.87 -14.89 -13.02
N ASN A 2 11.25 -14.09 -12.14
CA ASN A 2 9.89 -13.59 -12.35
C ASN A 2 9.79 -12.58 -13.52
N ILE A 3 10.75 -11.69 -13.67
CA ILE A 3 10.78 -10.67 -14.75
C ILE A 3 10.80 -11.35 -16.11
N ILE A 4 11.73 -12.30 -16.33
CA ILE A 4 11.85 -13.05 -17.59
C ILE A 4 10.55 -13.85 -17.88
N GLY A 5 9.93 -14.40 -16.85
CA GLY A 5 8.64 -15.09 -16.96
C GLY A 5 7.51 -14.17 -17.44
N LEU A 6 7.46 -12.93 -16.96
CA LEU A 6 6.49 -11.92 -17.39
C LEU A 6 6.76 -11.44 -18.82
N GLU A 7 8.03 -11.17 -19.15
CA GLU A 7 8.45 -10.78 -20.49
C GLU A 7 7.98 -11.81 -21.53
N LYS A 8 8.23 -13.10 -21.27
CA LYS A 8 7.81 -14.19 -22.17
C LYS A 8 6.29 -14.35 -22.23
N ARG A 9 5.62 -14.35 -21.07
CA ARG A 9 4.18 -14.63 -20.98
C ARG A 9 3.33 -13.57 -21.67
N PHE A 10 3.73 -12.30 -21.57
CA PHE A 10 2.97 -11.17 -22.09
C PHE A 10 3.60 -10.53 -23.33
N ALA A 11 4.64 -11.17 -23.87
CA ALA A 11 5.42 -10.64 -25.00
C ALA A 11 5.83 -9.17 -24.78
N PHE A 12 6.34 -8.86 -23.59
CA PHE A 12 6.85 -7.53 -23.28
C PHE A 12 8.22 -7.33 -23.91
N PRO A 13 8.50 -6.16 -24.53
CA PRO A 13 9.84 -5.78 -24.95
C PRO A 13 10.79 -5.75 -23.75
N PRO A 14 11.82 -6.61 -23.65
CA PRO A 14 12.59 -6.79 -22.41
C PRO A 14 13.29 -5.53 -21.95
N ARG A 15 13.82 -4.72 -22.87
CA ARG A 15 14.54 -3.48 -22.55
C ARG A 15 13.59 -2.44 -21.95
N GLU A 16 12.44 -2.23 -22.56
CA GLU A 16 11.44 -1.28 -22.09
C GLU A 16 10.84 -1.71 -20.74
N PHE A 17 10.49 -3.01 -20.62
CA PHE A 17 9.90 -3.54 -19.40
C PHE A 17 10.85 -3.45 -18.19
N ARG A 18 12.15 -3.76 -18.39
CA ARG A 18 13.16 -3.62 -17.33
C ARG A 18 13.42 -2.16 -16.98
N HIS A 19 13.41 -1.26 -17.97
CA HIS A 19 13.54 0.17 -17.73
C HIS A 19 12.37 0.69 -16.91
N TRP A 20 11.16 0.31 -17.28
CA TRP A 20 9.93 0.66 -16.56
C TRP A 20 9.95 0.17 -15.10
N LEU A 21 10.35 -1.08 -14.86
CA LEU A 21 10.53 -1.59 -13.49
C LEU A 21 11.65 -0.85 -12.73
N ALA A 22 12.73 -0.48 -13.40
CA ALA A 22 13.82 0.26 -12.78
C ALA A 22 13.37 1.65 -12.29
N LEU A 23 12.46 2.32 -13.01
CA LEU A 23 11.88 3.59 -12.55
C LEU A 23 11.14 3.42 -11.23
N HIS A 24 10.36 2.34 -11.07
CA HIS A 24 9.67 2.03 -9.81
C HIS A 24 10.66 1.87 -8.64
N GLU A 25 11.69 1.05 -8.82
CA GLU A 25 12.71 0.80 -7.80
C GLU A 25 13.51 2.08 -7.44
N VAL A 26 13.82 2.91 -8.45
CA VAL A 26 14.51 4.18 -8.23
C VAL A 26 13.64 5.17 -7.47
N THR A 27 12.33 5.17 -7.71
CA THR A 27 11.40 6.00 -6.95
C THR A 27 11.38 5.60 -5.47
N HIS A 28 11.28 4.30 -5.16
CA HIS A 28 11.40 3.85 -3.77
C HIS A 28 12.73 4.22 -3.14
N ARG A 29 13.83 4.06 -3.87
CA ARG A 29 15.13 4.51 -3.38
C ARG A 29 15.12 6.00 -3.07
N ALA A 30 14.56 6.85 -3.94
CA ALA A 30 14.46 8.29 -3.73
C ALA A 30 13.63 8.64 -2.47
N GLN A 31 12.50 7.95 -2.25
CA GLN A 31 11.68 8.10 -1.04
C GLN A 31 12.49 7.83 0.24
N PHE A 32 13.27 6.74 0.27
CA PHE A 32 14.02 6.34 1.47
C PHE A 32 15.36 7.08 1.64
N THR A 33 15.90 7.72 0.61
CA THR A 33 17.17 8.46 0.68
C THR A 33 16.99 9.98 0.62
N GLY A 34 15.90 10.44 -0.01
CA GLY A 34 15.59 11.86 -0.17
C GLY A 34 14.82 12.45 1.00
N ILE A 35 14.08 11.63 1.75
CA ILE A 35 13.33 12.06 2.93
C ILE A 35 14.11 11.64 4.18
N PRO A 36 14.71 12.60 4.92
CA PRO A 36 15.70 12.27 5.97
C PRO A 36 15.20 11.34 7.07
N TRP A 37 13.92 11.47 7.45
CA TRP A 37 13.32 10.71 8.55
C TRP A 37 12.67 9.38 8.10
N MET A 38 12.43 9.18 6.81
CA MET A 38 11.63 8.05 6.29
C MET A 38 12.17 6.69 6.69
N ARG A 39 13.47 6.48 6.51
CA ARG A 39 14.10 5.19 6.81
C ARG A 39 13.99 4.82 8.28
N GLU A 40 14.26 5.77 9.17
CA GLU A 40 14.20 5.54 10.62
C GLU A 40 12.77 5.29 11.06
N HIS A 41 11.82 6.08 10.58
CA HIS A 41 10.40 5.91 10.84
C HIS A 41 9.88 4.55 10.39
N PHE A 42 10.22 4.13 9.17
CA PHE A 42 9.84 2.82 8.63
C PHE A 42 10.40 1.67 9.47
N LEU A 43 11.68 1.72 9.82
CA LEU A 43 12.32 0.69 10.66
C LEU A 43 11.70 0.66 12.06
N GLY A 44 11.35 1.79 12.63
CA GLY A 44 10.61 1.87 13.89
C GLY A 44 9.26 1.15 13.83
N LEU A 45 8.47 1.40 12.78
CA LEU A 45 7.19 0.69 12.56
C LEU A 45 7.37 -0.82 12.38
N VAL A 46 8.43 -1.25 11.68
CA VAL A 46 8.76 -2.68 11.54
C VAL A 46 9.10 -3.30 12.90
N GLN A 47 9.91 -2.61 13.72
CA GLN A 47 10.28 -3.08 15.05
C GLN A 47 9.06 -3.15 15.98
N GLU A 48 8.19 -2.14 15.97
CA GLU A 48 6.93 -2.16 16.72
C GLU A 48 6.05 -3.34 16.28
N THR A 49 5.94 -3.60 14.98
CA THR A 49 5.15 -4.71 14.45
C THR A 49 5.69 -6.06 14.88
N VAL A 50 7.01 -6.27 14.80
CA VAL A 50 7.65 -7.54 15.18
C VAL A 50 7.67 -7.72 16.70
N GLY A 51 7.95 -6.66 17.45
CA GLY A 51 8.03 -6.71 18.92
C GLY A 51 6.67 -6.91 19.60
N SER A 52 5.58 -6.64 18.89
CA SER A 52 4.22 -6.79 19.40
C SER A 52 3.62 -8.19 19.21
N VAL A 53 4.32 -9.11 18.54
CA VAL A 53 3.84 -10.50 18.36
C VAL A 53 3.97 -11.27 19.67
N ASP A 54 2.86 -11.34 20.41
CA ASP A 54 2.72 -12.16 21.63
C ASP A 54 2.03 -13.47 21.26
N PRO A 55 2.70 -14.64 21.38
CA PRO A 55 2.15 -15.95 21.00
C PRO A 55 1.21 -16.53 22.07
N ASP A 56 0.36 -15.73 22.73
CA ASP A 56 -0.59 -16.22 23.73
C ASP A 56 -1.71 -17.06 23.10
N PRO A 57 -1.80 -18.37 23.40
CA PRO A 57 -2.86 -19.25 22.90
C PRO A 57 -4.28 -18.81 23.26
N LYS A 58 -4.47 -18.09 24.37
CA LYS A 58 -5.79 -17.59 24.78
C LYS A 58 -6.28 -16.50 23.83
N ARG A 59 -5.38 -15.59 23.42
CA ARG A 59 -5.69 -14.56 22.43
C ARG A 59 -6.06 -15.14 21.07
N PHE A 60 -5.44 -16.26 20.67
CA PHE A 60 -5.81 -16.97 19.46
C PHE A 60 -7.26 -17.47 19.53
N LEU A 61 -7.66 -18.11 20.63
CA LEU A 61 -9.02 -18.60 20.83
C LEU A 61 -10.06 -17.47 20.88
N GLU A 62 -9.75 -16.36 21.53
CA GLU A 62 -10.61 -15.16 21.57
C GLU A 62 -10.74 -14.51 20.18
N ALA A 63 -9.66 -14.47 19.40
CA ALA A 63 -9.69 -13.98 18.04
C ALA A 63 -10.57 -14.86 17.15
N MET A 64 -10.47 -16.19 17.26
CA MET A 64 -11.32 -17.14 16.53
C MET A 64 -12.80 -17.01 16.92
N ALA A 65 -13.10 -16.77 18.20
CA ALA A 65 -14.48 -16.50 18.65
C ALA A 65 -15.03 -15.19 18.06
N ARG A 66 -14.21 -14.13 17.96
CA ARG A 66 -14.59 -12.88 17.29
C ARG A 66 -14.86 -13.08 15.82
N VAL A 67 -13.99 -13.80 15.10
CA VAL A 67 -14.20 -14.14 13.68
C VAL A 67 -15.56 -14.79 13.43
N THR A 68 -15.93 -15.77 14.28
CA THR A 68 -17.21 -16.44 14.14
C THR A 68 -18.40 -15.51 14.37
N THR A 69 -18.25 -14.55 15.27
CA THR A 69 -19.27 -13.53 15.55
C THR A 69 -19.40 -12.53 14.41
N ASP A 70 -18.28 -12.06 13.86
CA ASP A 70 -18.24 -11.11 12.76
C ASP A 70 -18.80 -11.71 11.45
N ILE A 71 -18.46 -12.97 11.16
CA ILE A 71 -19.05 -13.70 10.03
C ILE A 71 -20.56 -13.83 10.16
N ARG A 72 -21.07 -14.14 11.37
CA ARG A 72 -22.52 -14.21 11.64
C ARG A 72 -23.22 -12.88 11.47
N SER A 73 -22.52 -11.76 11.74
CA SER A 73 -23.03 -10.40 11.54
C SER A 73 -22.89 -9.87 10.11
N GLY A 74 -22.42 -10.71 9.17
CA GLY A 74 -22.23 -10.35 7.75
C GLY A 74 -20.94 -9.56 7.48
N LYS A 75 -20.08 -9.38 8.48
CA LYS A 75 -18.75 -8.79 8.30
C LYS A 75 -17.76 -9.90 7.99
N ASN A 76 -16.87 -9.66 7.03
CA ASN A 76 -15.79 -10.59 6.75
C ASN A 76 -14.48 -10.02 7.34
N PRO A 77 -14.06 -10.49 8.52
CA PRO A 77 -12.89 -9.95 9.22
C PRO A 77 -11.59 -10.17 8.44
N LEU A 78 -11.58 -11.03 7.41
CA LEU A 78 -10.43 -11.27 6.55
C LEU A 78 -10.26 -10.20 5.47
N ASP A 79 -11.28 -9.37 5.22
CA ASP A 79 -11.22 -8.32 4.18
C ASP A 79 -10.38 -7.11 4.61
N GLU A 80 -10.11 -6.94 5.90
CA GLU A 80 -9.41 -5.78 6.49
C GLU A 80 -7.95 -6.05 6.91
N GLY A 81 -7.30 -7.05 6.35
CA GLY A 81 -5.87 -7.32 6.67
C GLY A 81 -5.55 -8.79 6.93
N GLY A 82 -6.48 -9.68 6.60
CA GLY A 82 -6.28 -11.13 6.72
C GLY A 82 -6.17 -11.61 8.16
N MET A 83 -5.63 -12.80 8.33
CA MET A 83 -5.47 -13.47 9.63
C MET A 83 -4.66 -12.63 10.65
N MET A 84 -3.66 -11.89 10.19
CA MET A 84 -2.83 -11.04 11.06
C MET A 84 -3.64 -9.93 11.73
N ALA A 85 -4.53 -9.26 11.00
CA ALA A 85 -5.40 -8.23 11.58
C ALA A 85 -6.42 -8.80 12.57
N VAL A 86 -6.87 -10.04 12.32
CA VAL A 86 -7.79 -10.75 13.22
C VAL A 86 -7.13 -11.12 14.55
N LEU A 87 -5.87 -11.56 14.50
CA LEU A 87 -5.10 -11.98 15.67
C LEU A 87 -4.49 -10.81 16.45
N ALA A 88 -4.39 -9.63 15.82
CA ALA A 88 -3.76 -8.46 16.41
C ALA A 88 -4.57 -7.90 17.61
N SER A 89 -3.85 -7.45 18.65
CA SER A 89 -4.42 -6.65 19.73
C SER A 89 -4.87 -5.27 19.20
N PRO A 90 -5.68 -4.52 19.97
CA PRO A 90 -6.03 -3.14 19.59
C PRO A 90 -4.81 -2.27 19.32
N GLU A 91 -3.76 -2.38 20.13
CA GLU A 91 -2.50 -1.63 19.98
C GLU A 91 -1.75 -2.06 18.72
N GLN A 92 -1.70 -3.38 18.46
CA GLN A 92 -1.10 -3.92 17.23
C GLN A 92 -1.83 -3.45 15.97
N ARG A 93 -3.16 -3.34 16.02
CA ARG A 93 -3.96 -2.83 14.90
C ARG A 93 -3.59 -1.40 14.54
N ILE A 94 -3.36 -0.55 15.55
CA ILE A 94 -2.92 0.84 15.33
C ILE A 94 -1.59 0.87 14.56
N VAL A 95 -0.64 0.03 14.94
CA VAL A 95 0.66 -0.06 14.24
C VAL A 95 0.48 -0.59 12.82
N LEU A 96 -0.31 -1.65 12.65
CA LEU A 96 -0.62 -2.22 11.33
C LEU A 96 -1.31 -1.21 10.41
N ASP A 97 -2.22 -0.40 10.94
CA ASP A 97 -2.91 0.65 10.17
C ASP A 97 -1.95 1.77 9.75
N ARG A 98 -0.98 2.15 10.60
CA ARG A 98 0.09 3.09 10.25
C ARG A 98 1.00 2.53 9.15
N VAL A 99 1.41 1.27 9.29
CA VAL A 99 2.20 0.57 8.25
C VAL A 99 1.41 0.50 6.94
N ALA A 100 0.13 0.13 7.00
CA ALA A 100 -0.71 0.03 5.83
C ALA A 100 -0.90 1.38 5.11
N GLY A 101 -1.10 2.47 5.87
CA GLY A 101 -1.20 3.83 5.33
C GLY A 101 0.10 4.26 4.63
N LEU A 102 1.24 4.09 5.32
CA LEU A 102 2.55 4.42 4.77
C LEU A 102 2.85 3.60 3.50
N MET A 103 2.64 2.29 3.53
CA MET A 103 2.88 1.43 2.36
C MET A 103 1.98 1.81 1.19
N SER A 104 0.70 2.13 1.44
CA SER A 104 -0.21 2.58 0.37
C SER A 104 0.27 3.87 -0.27
N LEU A 105 0.75 4.84 0.54
CA LEU A 105 1.29 6.09 0.04
C LEU A 105 2.57 5.87 -0.79
N LEU A 106 3.52 5.06 -0.27
CA LEU A 106 4.80 4.81 -0.95
C LEU A 106 4.60 4.11 -2.29
N GLU A 107 3.77 3.06 -2.31
CA GLU A 107 3.50 2.29 -3.52
C GLU A 107 2.69 3.11 -4.55
N GLY A 108 1.64 3.80 -4.10
CA GLY A 108 0.86 4.67 -4.99
C GLY A 108 1.70 5.79 -5.60
N HIS A 109 2.57 6.42 -4.79
CA HIS A 109 3.51 7.42 -5.30
C HIS A 109 4.54 6.81 -6.26
N GLY A 110 4.99 5.57 -6.00
CA GLY A 110 5.85 4.82 -6.91
C GLY A 110 5.20 4.61 -8.27
N ASP A 111 3.97 4.11 -8.28
CA ASP A 111 3.21 3.82 -9.50
C ASP A 111 2.89 5.11 -10.29
N VAL A 112 2.39 6.17 -9.63
CA VAL A 112 2.11 7.46 -10.27
C VAL A 112 3.37 8.11 -10.85
N THR A 113 4.48 8.10 -10.11
CA THR A 113 5.75 8.68 -10.56
C THR A 113 6.32 7.90 -11.73
N MET A 114 6.28 6.57 -11.67
CA MET A 114 6.73 5.70 -12.74
C MET A 114 5.90 5.91 -14.02
N ASP A 115 4.58 5.98 -13.91
CA ASP A 115 3.70 6.20 -15.06
C ASP A 115 3.97 7.57 -15.69
N ARG A 116 4.15 8.63 -14.90
CA ARG A 116 4.47 9.98 -15.39
C ARG A 116 5.87 10.05 -16.02
N ALA A 117 6.89 9.54 -15.34
CA ALA A 117 8.25 9.55 -15.85
C ALA A 117 8.44 8.61 -17.05
N GLY A 118 7.67 7.54 -17.12
CA GLY A 118 7.71 6.57 -18.22
C GLY A 118 6.93 6.99 -19.46
N ALA A 119 5.92 7.86 -19.33
CA ALA A 119 4.99 8.18 -20.42
C ALA A 119 5.68 8.61 -21.71
N ASP A 120 6.68 9.49 -21.61
CA ASP A 120 7.41 10.02 -22.78
C ASP A 120 8.66 9.22 -23.16
N GLN A 121 9.13 8.33 -22.26
CA GLN A 121 10.42 7.63 -22.41
C GLN A 121 10.25 6.16 -22.80
N ILE A 122 9.10 5.56 -22.49
CA ILE A 122 8.85 4.13 -22.63
C ILE A 122 7.55 3.92 -23.40
N PRO A 123 7.61 3.65 -24.72
CA PRO A 123 6.42 3.52 -25.57
C PRO A 123 5.38 2.50 -25.07
N SER A 124 5.82 1.44 -24.38
CA SER A 124 4.97 0.38 -23.87
C SER A 124 4.57 0.54 -22.39
N ALA A 125 4.89 1.66 -21.71
CA ALA A 125 4.66 1.86 -20.28
C ALA A 125 3.18 1.64 -19.90
N GLU A 126 2.25 2.28 -20.59
CA GLU A 126 0.82 2.13 -20.35
C GLU A 126 0.36 0.68 -20.44
N ARG A 127 0.83 -0.05 -21.45
CA ARG A 127 0.51 -1.47 -21.63
C ARG A 127 1.03 -2.32 -20.47
N PHE A 128 2.22 -2.02 -19.94
CA PHE A 128 2.79 -2.75 -18.79
C PHE A 128 1.90 -2.56 -17.56
N GLY A 129 1.56 -1.30 -17.24
CA GLY A 129 0.66 -0.97 -16.14
C GLY A 129 -0.70 -1.66 -16.26
N GLN A 130 -1.36 -1.55 -17.43
CA GLN A 130 -2.66 -2.18 -17.68
C GLN A 130 -2.61 -3.70 -17.50
N VAL A 131 -1.65 -4.39 -18.10
CA VAL A 131 -1.55 -5.86 -18.02
C VAL A 131 -1.25 -6.31 -16.59
N LEU A 132 -0.41 -5.60 -15.84
CA LEU A 132 -0.09 -5.97 -14.47
C LEU A 132 -1.26 -5.68 -13.52
N ARG A 133 -1.99 -4.57 -13.69
CA ARG A 133 -3.23 -4.27 -12.96
C ARG A 133 -4.29 -5.35 -13.23
N GLN A 134 -4.54 -5.68 -14.49
CA GLN A 134 -5.50 -6.73 -14.87
C GLN A 134 -5.13 -8.11 -14.30
N ARG A 135 -3.85 -8.46 -14.30
CA ARG A 135 -3.35 -9.70 -13.69
C ARG A 135 -3.61 -9.76 -12.19
N ARG A 136 -3.45 -8.65 -11.48
CA ARG A 136 -3.75 -8.56 -10.04
C ARG A 136 -5.22 -8.93 -9.77
N GLN A 137 -6.14 -8.53 -10.66
CA GLN A 137 -7.58 -8.78 -10.54
C GLN A 137 -8.02 -10.19 -10.93
N GLN A 138 -7.31 -10.88 -11.84
CA GLN A 138 -7.71 -12.16 -12.47
C GLN A 138 -7.23 -13.42 -11.73
N GLY A 139 -6.78 -13.37 -10.47
CA GLY A 139 -6.28 -14.53 -9.73
C GLY A 139 -7.28 -15.69 -9.64
N ASN A 140 -6.78 -16.94 -9.71
CA ASN A 140 -7.53 -18.17 -9.48
C ASN A 140 -8.25 -18.12 -8.11
N PRO A 141 -9.54 -18.54 -7.98
CA PRO A 141 -10.29 -18.51 -6.74
C PRO A 141 -9.58 -19.16 -5.55
N ALA A 142 -8.88 -20.28 -5.75
CA ALA A 142 -8.11 -20.94 -4.71
C ALA A 142 -6.85 -20.13 -4.31
N ALA A 143 -6.18 -19.50 -5.30
CA ALA A 143 -5.06 -18.61 -5.03
C ALA A 143 -5.52 -17.33 -4.33
N LYS A 144 -6.69 -16.78 -4.70
CA LYS A 144 -7.31 -15.63 -4.01
C LYS A 144 -7.64 -15.96 -2.56
N LEU A 145 -8.18 -17.18 -2.29
CA LEU A 145 -8.43 -17.60 -0.92
C LEU A 145 -7.14 -17.68 -0.09
N LEU A 146 -6.08 -18.26 -0.66
CA LEU A 146 -4.78 -18.31 -0.01
C LEU A 146 -4.17 -16.91 0.17
N GLN A 147 -4.25 -16.06 -0.84
CA GLN A 147 -3.82 -14.65 -0.78
C GLN A 147 -4.56 -13.88 0.32
N LYS A 148 -5.87 -14.12 0.45
CA LYS A 148 -6.71 -13.54 1.50
C LYS A 148 -6.30 -14.02 2.89
N LEU A 149 -5.97 -15.30 3.05
CA LEU A 149 -5.49 -15.88 4.31
C LEU A 149 -4.15 -15.29 4.76
N ILE A 150 -3.23 -15.02 3.84
CA ILE A 150 -1.90 -14.43 4.14
C ILE A 150 -1.87 -12.90 4.04
N GLY A 151 -3.01 -12.23 3.81
CA GLY A 151 -3.11 -10.78 3.72
C GLY A 151 -2.59 -10.16 2.42
N LEU A 152 -2.30 -10.94 1.39
CA LEU A 152 -1.77 -10.45 0.12
C LEU A 152 -2.83 -9.67 -0.69
N ASP A 153 -4.11 -10.00 -0.54
CA ASP A 153 -5.22 -9.23 -1.13
C ASP A 153 -5.31 -7.82 -0.57
N ALA A 154 -5.03 -7.66 0.72
CA ALA A 154 -4.95 -6.34 1.36
C ALA A 154 -3.82 -5.50 0.73
N LYS A 155 -2.68 -6.14 0.43
CA LYS A 155 -1.54 -5.48 -0.22
C LYS A 155 -1.88 -4.99 -1.64
N LEU A 156 -2.62 -5.77 -2.42
CA LEU A 156 -3.02 -5.38 -3.78
C LEU A 156 -4.01 -4.20 -3.80
N LYS A 157 -4.93 -4.16 -2.84
CA LYS A 157 -5.84 -3.03 -2.64
C LYS A 157 -5.11 -1.74 -2.22
N GLN A 158 -3.98 -1.86 -1.52
CA GLN A 158 -3.17 -0.73 -1.09
C GLN A 158 -2.61 0.08 -2.27
N TYR A 159 -2.18 -0.56 -3.35
CA TYR A 159 -1.70 0.13 -4.55
C TYR A 159 -2.79 1.00 -5.19
N GLU A 160 -3.96 0.41 -5.50
CA GLU A 160 -5.08 1.13 -6.12
C GLU A 160 -5.59 2.27 -5.22
N GLN A 161 -5.61 2.06 -3.91
CA GLN A 161 -6.02 3.08 -2.93
C GLN A 161 -4.98 4.20 -2.82
N GLY A 162 -3.67 3.88 -2.91
CA GLY A 162 -2.59 4.85 -2.89
C GLY A 162 -2.62 5.77 -4.12
N GLU A 163 -2.78 5.21 -5.33
CA GLU A 163 -2.95 5.98 -6.57
C GLU A 163 -4.16 6.94 -6.46
N ALA A 164 -5.34 6.41 -6.09
CA ALA A 164 -6.56 7.20 -5.95
C ALA A 164 -6.44 8.32 -4.90
N PHE A 165 -5.73 8.05 -3.78
CA PHE A 165 -5.42 9.06 -2.77
C PHE A 165 -4.59 10.21 -3.36
N ILE A 166 -3.50 9.89 -4.06
CA ILE A 166 -2.62 10.89 -4.67
C ILE A 166 -3.37 11.73 -5.68
N GLU A 167 -4.08 11.11 -6.62
CA GLU A 167 -4.88 11.81 -7.62
C GLU A 167 -5.90 12.76 -6.98
N ARG A 168 -6.57 12.32 -5.90
CA ARG A 168 -7.56 13.13 -5.19
C ARG A 168 -6.93 14.31 -4.47
N VAL A 169 -5.77 14.11 -3.81
CA VAL A 169 -5.04 15.17 -3.12
C VAL A 169 -4.52 16.20 -4.10
N GLU A 170 -3.87 15.77 -5.19
CA GLU A 170 -3.35 16.68 -6.21
C GLU A 170 -4.45 17.46 -6.93
N LYS A 171 -5.60 16.85 -7.18
CA LYS A 171 -6.77 17.54 -7.75
C LYS A 171 -7.27 18.67 -6.85
N GLU A 172 -7.11 18.51 -5.54
CA GLU A 172 -7.61 19.47 -4.54
C GLU A 172 -6.64 20.62 -4.24
N GLY A 173 -5.32 20.35 -4.31
CA GLY A 173 -4.33 21.34 -3.91
C GLY A 173 -2.97 21.23 -4.59
N GLY A 174 -2.89 20.55 -5.74
CA GLY A 174 -1.65 20.37 -6.49
C GLY A 174 -0.68 19.38 -5.82
N THR A 175 0.50 19.28 -6.41
CA THR A 175 1.63 18.51 -5.85
C THR A 175 2.08 19.10 -4.52
N GLU A 176 1.97 20.41 -4.34
CA GLU A 176 2.35 21.12 -3.13
C GLU A 176 1.58 20.63 -1.90
N LEU A 177 0.30 20.28 -2.06
CA LEU A 177 -0.48 19.71 -0.97
C LEU A 177 -0.01 18.27 -0.65
N LEU A 178 0.31 17.49 -1.66
CA LEU A 178 0.85 16.13 -1.47
C LEU A 178 2.22 16.17 -0.79
N ASP A 179 3.07 17.14 -1.15
CA ASP A 179 4.42 17.28 -0.61
C ASP A 179 4.45 17.47 0.91
N VAL A 180 3.36 17.97 1.50
CA VAL A 180 3.24 18.09 2.96
C VAL A 180 3.34 16.74 3.67
N ALA A 181 2.95 15.64 3.01
CA ALA A 181 3.09 14.30 3.57
C ALA A 181 4.55 13.92 3.84
N TRP A 182 5.48 14.49 3.08
CA TRP A 182 6.91 14.18 3.17
C TRP A 182 7.70 15.06 4.15
N VAL A 183 7.06 16.10 4.70
CA VAL A 183 7.72 17.06 5.62
C VAL A 183 7.95 16.46 7.00
N ASP A 184 6.95 15.76 7.55
CA ASP A 184 6.98 15.22 8.91
C ASP A 184 6.20 13.89 8.99
N PRO A 185 6.66 12.89 9.78
CA PRO A 185 5.92 11.65 9.99
C PRO A 185 4.49 11.84 10.48
N ALA A 186 4.19 12.91 11.22
CA ALA A 186 2.85 13.22 11.70
C ALA A 186 1.88 13.60 10.56
N ASN A 187 2.42 13.99 9.40
CA ASN A 187 1.62 14.31 8.22
C ASN A 187 1.26 13.08 7.38
N LEU A 188 1.87 11.93 7.66
CA LEU A 188 1.55 10.71 6.92
C LEU A 188 0.06 10.37 7.04
N PRO A 189 -0.59 9.92 5.96
CA PRO A 189 -1.97 9.49 6.02
C PRO A 189 -2.09 8.14 6.74
N SER A 190 -3.10 8.02 7.58
CA SER A 190 -3.57 6.74 8.09
C SER A 190 -4.23 5.93 6.97
N ILE A 191 -4.42 4.62 7.16
CA ILE A 191 -5.14 3.80 6.18
C ILE A 191 -6.59 4.26 5.98
N ALA A 192 -7.23 4.83 6.99
CA ALA A 192 -8.56 5.41 6.88
C ALA A 192 -8.55 6.65 5.98
N GLU A 193 -7.54 7.51 6.10
CA GLU A 193 -7.36 8.69 5.26
C GLU A 193 -6.95 8.33 3.82
N ILE A 194 -6.18 7.26 3.60
CA ILE A 194 -5.91 6.72 2.26
C ILE A 194 -7.22 6.33 1.56
N ARG A 195 -8.15 5.70 2.30
CA ARG A 195 -9.47 5.29 1.78
C ARG A 195 -10.47 6.43 1.60
N ALA A 196 -10.30 7.50 2.36
CA ALA A 196 -11.12 8.69 2.34
C ALA A 196 -10.22 9.93 2.35
N PRO A 197 -9.63 10.30 1.19
CA PRO A 197 -8.61 11.35 1.08
C PRO A 197 -9.04 12.72 1.62
N GLU A 198 -10.32 13.01 1.59
CA GLU A 198 -10.91 14.24 2.16
C GLU A 198 -10.64 14.39 3.66
N LEU A 199 -10.50 13.29 4.40
CA LEU A 199 -10.17 13.34 5.83
C LEU A 199 -8.74 13.86 6.04
N TRP A 200 -7.79 13.36 5.24
CA TRP A 200 -6.40 13.82 5.26
C TRP A 200 -6.30 15.28 4.82
N ILE A 201 -6.97 15.65 3.73
CA ILE A 201 -7.01 17.02 3.21
C ILE A 201 -7.56 17.99 4.27
N ALA A 202 -8.63 17.62 4.95
CA ALA A 202 -9.22 18.43 6.00
C ALA A 202 -8.28 18.60 7.22
N ARG A 203 -7.48 17.56 7.54
CA ARG A 203 -6.50 17.62 8.63
C ARG A 203 -5.28 18.48 8.28
N ILE A 204 -4.82 18.42 7.02
CA ILE A 204 -3.58 19.07 6.59
C ILE A 204 -3.78 20.53 6.17
N LYS A 205 -4.85 20.88 5.46
CA LYS A 205 -5.09 22.25 4.98
C LYS A 205 -4.99 23.34 6.05
N PRO A 206 -5.52 23.18 7.28
CA PRO A 206 -5.36 24.18 8.34
C PRO A 206 -3.89 24.39 8.76
N THR A 207 -3.06 23.35 8.67
CA THR A 207 -1.63 23.39 9.04
C THR A 207 -0.79 24.13 8.00
N VAL A 208 -1.21 24.13 6.73
CA VAL A 208 -0.51 24.82 5.64
C VAL A 208 -0.88 26.30 5.55
N ALA A 209 -2.06 26.67 6.08
CA ALA A 209 -2.55 28.06 6.06
C ALA A 209 -2.08 28.90 7.28
N ALA A 210 -1.40 28.30 8.23
CA ALA A 210 -0.86 28.93 9.44
C ALA A 210 0.65 29.18 9.32
#